data_d7bf7ef7e6bd6a867304ec59579bdc50
#
_entry.id   d7bf7ef7e6bd6a867304ec59579bdc50
#
_cell.length_a   1.000
_cell.length_b   1.000
_cell.length_c   1.000
_cell.angle_alpha   90.00
_cell.angle_beta   90.00
_cell.angle_gamma   90.00
#
_symmetry.space_group_name_H-M   'P 1'
#
loop_
_entity.id
_entity.type
_entity.pdbx_description
1 polymer ?
#
loop_
_entity_poly.entity_id
_entity_poly.type
_entity_poly.pdbx_seq_one_letter_code
_entity_poly.pdbx_strand_id
1 'polypeptide(L)'
;MIQFKNVTKAYDNGIHALQNVNLKVEKGEFLFIVGASGAGKSTVIKLLLKEIEPTQGDVIVDGVNLSHLKRREVPHYRRKLGVVFQDFRLLEDKTIYENVAFAMEITEVPRAEIQRRVPEVLNMVGLGRKADDYPGQLSGGEQQRAALARALVNRPTLLIADEPTGNLDPETADEIMRILVTVNRRGTTVLMATHAKDIVNSMEKRVVTFQNGRIVSDKWKGEYFDEVKNME
;
A
#
# COMPACT_ATOMS: atom_id res chain seq x y z
N MET A 1 2.74 11.16 10.15
CA MET A 1 3.17 9.87 9.61
C MET A 1 3.96 10.02 8.31
N ILE A 2 3.38 10.56 7.25
CA ILE A 2 4.06 10.80 5.96
C ILE A 2 4.10 12.30 5.68
N GLN A 3 5.21 12.81 5.13
CA GLN A 3 5.32 14.18 4.64
C GLN A 3 6.11 14.20 3.32
N PHE A 4 5.52 14.77 2.30
CA PHE A 4 6.19 15.22 1.07
C PHE A 4 6.34 16.73 1.16
N LYS A 5 7.56 17.24 1.03
CA LYS A 5 7.87 18.67 1.08
C LYS A 5 8.49 19.10 -0.24
N ASN A 6 7.72 19.80 -1.07
CA ASN A 6 8.12 20.31 -2.38
C ASN A 6 8.75 19.21 -3.28
N VAL A 7 8.18 17.99 -3.24
CA VAL A 7 8.77 16.83 -3.91
C VAL A 7 8.55 16.90 -5.41
N THR A 8 9.65 16.85 -6.14
CA THR A 8 9.67 16.72 -7.60
C THR A 8 10.43 15.45 -7.98
N LYS A 9 9.90 14.70 -8.96
CA LYS A 9 10.58 13.54 -9.55
C LYS A 9 10.55 13.63 -11.06
N ALA A 10 11.71 13.84 -11.64
CA ALA A 10 11.98 13.68 -13.06
C ALA A 10 12.74 12.37 -13.29
N TYR A 11 12.37 11.63 -14.33
CA TYR A 11 13.11 10.46 -14.80
C TYR A 11 14.07 10.86 -15.93
N ASP A 12 15.10 10.06 -16.17
CA ASP A 12 16.14 10.33 -17.17
C ASP A 12 15.61 10.44 -18.61
N ASN A 13 14.44 9.87 -18.87
CA ASN A 13 13.70 9.98 -20.14
C ASN A 13 12.93 11.30 -20.31
N GLY A 14 13.12 12.27 -19.41
CA GLY A 14 12.46 13.60 -19.44
C GLY A 14 11.05 13.62 -18.86
N ILE A 15 10.50 12.50 -18.36
CA ILE A 15 9.16 12.45 -17.76
C ILE A 15 9.21 13.07 -16.36
N HIS A 16 8.43 14.13 -16.14
CA HIS A 16 8.20 14.73 -14.84
C HIS A 16 7.02 14.01 -14.14
N ALA A 17 7.33 12.95 -13.39
CA ALA A 17 6.32 12.12 -12.76
C ALA A 17 5.68 12.74 -11.51
N LEU A 18 6.41 13.61 -10.79
CA LEU A 18 5.88 14.45 -9.72
C LEU A 18 6.44 15.87 -9.83
N GLN A 19 5.61 16.87 -9.54
CA GLN A 19 5.95 18.30 -9.68
C GLN A 19 5.51 19.05 -8.43
N ASN A 20 6.47 19.43 -7.58
CA ASN A 20 6.27 20.23 -6.37
C ASN A 20 5.14 19.70 -5.46
N VAL A 21 5.14 18.40 -5.22
CA VAL A 21 4.12 17.73 -4.40
C VAL A 21 4.34 18.05 -2.93
N ASN A 22 3.29 18.57 -2.29
CA ASN A 22 3.21 18.77 -0.85
C ASN A 22 2.05 17.94 -0.30
N LEU A 23 2.34 16.97 0.56
CA LEU A 23 1.35 16.07 1.15
C LEU A 23 1.72 15.77 2.58
N LYS A 24 0.76 15.84 3.49
CA LYS A 24 0.92 15.41 4.88
C LYS A 24 -0.15 14.37 5.20
N VAL A 25 0.24 13.22 5.74
CA VAL A 25 -0.65 12.15 6.20
C VAL A 25 -0.39 11.92 7.68
N GLU A 26 -1.44 11.95 8.48
CA GLU A 26 -1.34 11.75 9.92
C GLU A 26 -1.26 10.25 10.27
N LYS A 27 -0.82 9.94 11.48
CA LYS A 27 -0.77 8.56 11.98
C LYS A 27 -2.18 8.01 12.18
N GLY A 28 -2.42 6.78 11.72
CA GLY A 28 -3.74 6.15 11.79
C GLY A 28 -4.74 6.63 10.75
N GLU A 29 -4.33 7.51 9.84
CA GLU A 29 -5.18 7.99 8.75
C GLU A 29 -5.37 6.92 7.66
N PHE A 30 -6.55 6.92 7.02
CA PHE A 30 -6.81 6.19 5.79
C PHE A 30 -6.88 7.19 4.64
N LEU A 31 -5.93 7.10 3.71
CA LEU A 31 -5.82 8.00 2.57
C LEU A 31 -5.95 7.23 1.25
N PHE A 32 -6.85 7.71 0.39
CA PHE A 32 -6.88 7.33 -1.01
C PHE A 32 -6.01 8.27 -1.86
N ILE A 33 -5.19 7.69 -2.73
CA ILE A 33 -4.51 8.40 -3.83
C ILE A 33 -5.18 7.95 -5.13
N VAL A 34 -5.81 8.89 -5.81
CA VAL A 34 -6.55 8.64 -7.06
C VAL A 34 -6.00 9.45 -8.22
N GLY A 35 -6.37 9.08 -9.44
CA GLY A 35 -5.96 9.76 -10.67
C GLY A 35 -5.81 8.77 -11.81
N ALA A 36 -5.75 9.28 -13.05
CA ALA A 36 -5.56 8.48 -14.25
C ALA A 36 -4.25 7.68 -14.23
N SER A 37 -4.11 6.70 -15.14
CA SER A 37 -2.83 6.03 -15.36
C SER A 37 -1.75 7.06 -15.71
N GLY A 38 -0.56 6.91 -15.14
CA GLY A 38 0.53 7.88 -15.33
C GLY A 38 0.43 9.18 -14.50
N ALA A 39 -0.62 9.38 -13.69
CA ALA A 39 -0.78 10.60 -12.88
C ALA A 39 0.29 10.81 -11.79
N GLY A 40 1.11 9.78 -11.48
CA GLY A 40 2.18 9.85 -10.48
C GLY A 40 1.98 8.94 -9.26
N LYS A 41 0.85 8.21 -9.14
CA LYS A 41 0.51 7.36 -7.99
C LYS A 41 1.62 6.33 -7.66
N SER A 42 2.04 5.54 -8.64
CA SER A 42 3.10 4.54 -8.44
C SER A 42 4.46 5.17 -8.14
N THR A 43 4.71 6.41 -8.60
CA THR A 43 5.92 7.16 -8.24
C THR A 43 5.91 7.56 -6.76
N VAL A 44 4.75 7.98 -6.23
CA VAL A 44 4.58 8.23 -4.77
C VAL A 44 4.90 6.97 -3.98
N ILE A 45 4.36 5.80 -4.39
CA ILE A 45 4.62 4.51 -3.74
C ILE A 45 6.11 4.16 -3.78
N LYS A 46 6.77 4.25 -4.95
CA LYS A 46 8.20 3.96 -5.11
C LYS A 46 9.09 4.86 -4.23
N LEU A 47 8.73 6.13 -4.08
CA LEU A 47 9.42 7.05 -3.18
C LEU A 47 9.26 6.62 -1.72
N LEU A 48 8.04 6.26 -1.30
CA LEU A 48 7.75 5.76 0.05
C LEU A 48 8.48 4.44 0.34
N LEU A 49 8.65 3.57 -0.65
CA LEU A 49 9.42 2.33 -0.53
C LEU A 49 10.94 2.55 -0.60
N LYS A 50 11.39 3.80 -0.85
CA LYS A 50 12.81 4.10 -1.08
C LYS A 50 13.40 3.25 -2.22
N GLU A 51 12.59 2.96 -3.25
CA GLU A 51 13.05 2.32 -4.49
C GLU A 51 13.69 3.33 -5.43
N ILE A 52 13.22 4.58 -5.35
CA ILE A 52 13.75 5.72 -6.09
C ILE A 52 13.93 6.91 -5.16
N GLU A 53 14.77 7.86 -5.57
CA GLU A 53 14.99 9.13 -4.89
C GLU A 53 14.18 10.26 -5.56
N PRO A 54 13.72 11.26 -4.79
CA PRO A 54 13.21 12.48 -5.38
C PRO A 54 14.34 13.22 -6.11
N THR A 55 14.00 13.97 -7.17
CA THR A 55 14.94 14.88 -7.83
C THR A 55 15.13 16.16 -7.00
N GLN A 56 14.05 16.59 -6.33
CA GLN A 56 14.05 17.73 -5.40
C GLN A 56 13.04 17.50 -4.27
N GLY A 57 13.26 18.16 -3.15
CA GLY A 57 12.39 18.09 -1.98
C GLY A 57 12.65 16.86 -1.11
N ASP A 58 11.86 16.72 -0.06
CA ASP A 58 12.04 15.72 0.98
C ASP A 58 10.84 14.82 1.12
N VAL A 59 11.09 13.51 1.28
CA VAL A 59 10.10 12.50 1.69
C VAL A 59 10.44 12.05 3.10
N ILE A 60 9.52 12.29 4.03
CA ILE A 60 9.69 11.97 5.45
C ILE A 60 8.63 10.95 5.84
N VAL A 61 9.03 9.85 6.45
CA VAL A 61 8.13 8.83 6.98
C VAL A 61 8.47 8.55 8.43
N ASP A 62 7.49 8.67 9.31
CA ASP A 62 7.61 8.48 10.76
C ASP A 62 8.77 9.28 11.37
N GLY A 63 8.94 10.53 10.91
CA GLY A 63 10.00 11.46 11.33
C GLY A 63 11.36 11.23 10.68
N VAL A 64 11.53 10.17 9.88
CA VAL A 64 12.78 9.85 9.18
C VAL A 64 12.74 10.42 7.76
N ASN A 65 13.68 11.31 7.42
CA ASN A 65 13.87 11.76 6.04
C ASN A 65 14.53 10.63 5.23
N LEU A 66 13.82 10.13 4.23
CA LEU A 66 14.27 8.98 3.45
C LEU A 66 15.53 9.28 2.62
N SER A 67 15.78 10.54 2.24
CA SER A 67 17.00 10.94 1.51
C SER A 67 18.26 10.75 2.35
N HIS A 68 18.15 10.77 3.68
CA HIS A 68 19.28 10.59 4.57
C HIS A 68 19.57 9.13 4.94
N LEU A 69 18.68 8.19 4.56
CA LEU A 69 18.89 6.78 4.83
C LEU A 69 20.05 6.21 4.01
N LYS A 70 21.02 5.64 4.68
CA LYS A 70 22.09 4.89 4.04
C LYS A 70 21.55 3.57 3.47
N ARG A 71 22.17 3.03 2.42
CA ARG A 71 21.74 1.80 1.77
C ARG A 71 21.51 0.62 2.75
N ARG A 72 22.35 0.49 3.78
CA ARG A 72 22.23 -0.55 4.82
C ARG A 72 21.03 -0.36 5.77
N GLU A 73 20.45 0.84 5.83
CA GLU A 73 19.32 1.18 6.72
C GLU A 73 17.97 0.96 6.04
N VAL A 74 17.95 0.93 4.69
CA VAL A 74 16.73 0.75 3.89
C VAL A 74 16.01 -0.56 4.23
N PRO A 75 16.65 -1.73 4.42
CA PRO A 75 15.95 -2.94 4.84
C PRO A 75 15.24 -2.78 6.19
N HIS A 76 15.88 -2.14 7.17
CA HIS A 76 15.28 -1.87 8.49
C HIS A 76 14.10 -0.92 8.41
N TYR A 77 14.16 0.08 7.52
CA TYR A 77 13.03 0.96 7.24
C TYR A 77 11.86 0.18 6.63
N ARG A 78 12.12 -0.62 5.58
CA ARG A 78 11.08 -1.40 4.89
C ARG A 78 10.40 -2.45 5.78
N ARG A 79 11.06 -2.97 6.81
CA ARG A 79 10.48 -3.89 7.81
C ARG A 79 9.29 -3.30 8.56
N LYS A 80 9.18 -1.95 8.64
CA LYS A 80 8.07 -1.24 9.29
C LYS A 80 6.89 -1.00 8.36
N LEU A 81 7.04 -1.33 7.08
CA LEU A 81 6.02 -1.14 6.06
C LEU A 81 5.35 -2.48 5.73
N GLY A 82 4.04 -2.43 5.53
CA GLY A 82 3.30 -3.47 4.82
C GLY A 82 3.05 -2.99 3.39
N VAL A 83 3.21 -3.88 2.42
CA VAL A 83 2.97 -3.54 1.02
C VAL A 83 2.12 -4.62 0.39
N VAL A 84 1.05 -4.20 -0.30
CA VAL A 84 0.17 -5.06 -1.09
C VAL A 84 0.16 -4.53 -2.50
N PHE A 85 0.45 -5.41 -3.47
CA PHE A 85 0.48 -5.10 -4.89
C PHE A 85 -0.73 -5.70 -5.61
N GLN A 86 -1.04 -5.18 -6.77
CA GLN A 86 -2.11 -5.69 -7.64
C GLN A 86 -1.84 -7.12 -8.13
N ASP A 87 -0.57 -7.49 -8.33
CA ASP A 87 -0.10 -8.78 -8.85
C ASP A 87 0.25 -9.79 -7.74
N PHE A 88 -0.26 -9.60 -6.53
CA PHE A 88 -0.10 -10.42 -5.31
C PHE A 88 1.35 -10.68 -4.88
N ARG A 89 2.26 -10.99 -5.79
CA ARG A 89 3.68 -11.31 -5.59
C ARG A 89 3.90 -12.41 -4.54
N LEU A 90 3.07 -13.44 -4.59
CA LEU A 90 3.26 -14.61 -3.76
C LEU A 90 4.43 -15.46 -4.29
N LEU A 91 5.08 -16.19 -3.38
CA LEU A 91 6.12 -17.16 -3.71
C LEU A 91 5.43 -18.46 -4.11
N GLU A 92 5.47 -18.82 -5.39
CA GLU A 92 4.71 -19.91 -5.98
C GLU A 92 5.15 -21.30 -5.47
N ASP A 93 6.42 -21.41 -5.05
CA ASP A 93 7.06 -22.62 -4.51
C ASP A 93 6.84 -22.80 -2.99
N LYS A 94 6.06 -21.90 -2.36
CA LYS A 94 5.77 -21.90 -0.93
C LYS A 94 4.29 -21.98 -0.64
N THR A 95 3.94 -22.68 0.44
CA THR A 95 2.57 -22.68 0.95
C THR A 95 2.14 -21.28 1.38
N ILE A 96 0.84 -21.08 1.61
CA ILE A 96 0.31 -19.81 2.11
C ILE A 96 0.86 -19.51 3.50
N TYR A 97 0.99 -20.52 4.37
CA TYR A 97 1.67 -20.35 5.66
C TYR A 97 3.10 -19.84 5.48
N GLU A 98 3.89 -20.49 4.63
CA GLU A 98 5.29 -20.14 4.38
C GLU A 98 5.43 -18.75 3.74
N ASN A 99 4.51 -18.36 2.84
CA ASN A 99 4.47 -17.01 2.27
C ASN A 99 4.33 -15.94 3.36
N VAL A 100 3.49 -16.17 4.34
CA VAL A 100 3.28 -15.23 5.46
C VAL A 100 4.44 -15.30 6.45
N ALA A 101 4.90 -16.52 6.79
CA ALA A 101 6.02 -16.76 7.70
C ALA A 101 7.32 -16.11 7.20
N PHE A 102 7.57 -16.16 5.89
CA PHE A 102 8.75 -15.59 5.25
C PHE A 102 8.98 -14.12 5.62
N ALA A 103 7.91 -13.32 5.70
CA ALA A 103 8.03 -11.92 6.11
C ALA A 103 8.54 -11.74 7.55
N MET A 104 8.30 -12.71 8.43
CA MET A 104 8.81 -12.71 9.80
C MET A 104 10.24 -13.30 9.87
N GLU A 105 10.51 -14.35 9.07
CA GLU A 105 11.82 -15.00 9.01
C GLU A 105 12.92 -14.03 8.56
N ILE A 106 12.68 -13.26 7.50
CA ILE A 106 13.64 -12.25 7.02
C ILE A 106 13.88 -11.11 8.01
N THR A 107 13.02 -10.98 9.03
CA THR A 107 13.20 -10.04 10.14
C THR A 107 13.74 -10.69 11.40
N GLU A 108 14.17 -11.96 11.31
CA GLU A 108 14.78 -12.73 12.40
C GLU A 108 13.89 -12.90 13.62
N VAL A 109 12.55 -12.96 13.40
CA VAL A 109 11.58 -13.20 14.48
C VAL A 109 11.73 -14.64 14.99
N PRO A 110 11.70 -14.87 16.31
CA PRO A 110 11.80 -16.22 16.87
C PRO A 110 10.73 -17.17 16.35
N ARG A 111 11.10 -18.42 16.07
CA ARG A 111 10.21 -19.45 15.51
C ARG A 111 8.91 -19.63 16.30
N ALA A 112 8.98 -19.56 17.62
CA ALA A 112 7.80 -19.70 18.50
C ALA A 112 6.78 -18.56 18.24
N GLU A 113 7.25 -17.34 17.95
CA GLU A 113 6.37 -16.22 17.63
C GLU A 113 5.78 -16.38 16.22
N ILE A 114 6.54 -16.85 15.25
CA ILE A 114 6.06 -17.16 13.90
C ILE A 114 4.92 -18.18 13.97
N GLN A 115 5.11 -19.30 14.70
CA GLN A 115 4.11 -20.35 14.86
C GLN A 115 2.81 -19.86 15.53
N ARG A 116 2.89 -18.85 16.38
CA ARG A 116 1.73 -18.24 17.01
C ARG A 116 1.08 -17.20 16.08
N ARG A 117 1.88 -16.34 15.47
CA ARG A 117 1.40 -15.14 14.77
C ARG A 117 0.84 -15.42 13.38
N VAL A 118 1.46 -16.33 12.63
CA VAL A 118 1.02 -16.64 11.25
C VAL A 118 -0.40 -17.19 11.21
N PRO A 119 -0.81 -18.17 12.05
CA PRO A 119 -2.19 -18.64 12.08
C PRO A 119 -3.18 -17.55 12.50
N GLU A 120 -2.82 -16.67 13.46
CA GLU A 120 -3.66 -15.54 13.88
C GLU A 120 -4.00 -14.64 12.68
N VAL A 121 -2.99 -14.29 11.87
CA VAL A 121 -3.19 -13.40 10.72
C VAL A 121 -3.91 -14.10 9.58
N LEU A 122 -3.62 -15.38 9.31
CA LEU A 122 -4.35 -16.17 8.32
C LEU A 122 -5.84 -16.30 8.68
N ASN A 123 -6.15 -16.53 9.94
CA ASN A 123 -7.54 -16.53 10.41
C ASN A 123 -8.21 -15.16 10.25
N MET A 124 -7.48 -14.07 10.52
CA MET A 124 -8.00 -12.70 10.36
C MET A 124 -8.41 -12.40 8.91
N VAL A 125 -7.70 -12.97 7.92
CA VAL A 125 -8.02 -12.81 6.50
C VAL A 125 -8.87 -13.96 5.92
N GLY A 126 -9.35 -14.88 6.77
CA GLY A 126 -10.23 -15.99 6.36
C GLY A 126 -9.52 -17.15 5.65
N LEU A 127 -8.19 -17.27 5.79
CA LEU A 127 -7.38 -18.31 5.13
C LEU A 127 -6.83 -19.39 6.08
N GLY A 128 -7.32 -19.46 7.32
CA GLY A 128 -6.79 -20.41 8.31
C GLY A 128 -6.82 -21.88 7.87
N ARG A 129 -7.84 -22.29 7.07
CA ARG A 129 -7.96 -23.66 6.54
C ARG A 129 -7.15 -23.92 5.27
N LYS A 130 -6.58 -22.89 4.68
CA LYS A 130 -5.79 -22.92 3.45
C LYS A 130 -4.30 -22.64 3.67
N ALA A 131 -3.87 -22.78 4.92
CA ALA A 131 -2.48 -22.48 5.31
C ALA A 131 -1.47 -23.37 4.54
N ASP A 132 -1.83 -24.62 4.28
CA ASP A 132 -0.97 -25.61 3.61
C ASP A 132 -1.14 -25.62 2.07
N ASP A 133 -2.11 -24.85 1.53
CA ASP A 133 -2.31 -24.73 0.08
C ASP A 133 -1.20 -23.86 -0.53
N TYR A 134 -0.96 -24.08 -1.84
CA TYR A 134 -0.04 -23.26 -2.65
C TYR A 134 -0.80 -22.14 -3.37
N PRO A 135 -0.13 -21.03 -3.78
CA PRO A 135 -0.79 -19.91 -4.46
C PRO A 135 -1.64 -20.33 -5.67
N GLY A 136 -1.17 -21.26 -6.51
CA GLY A 136 -1.89 -21.75 -7.68
C GLY A 136 -3.19 -22.51 -7.38
N GLN A 137 -3.44 -22.88 -6.12
CA GLN A 137 -4.67 -23.56 -5.68
C GLN A 137 -5.72 -22.56 -5.16
N LEU A 138 -5.36 -21.26 -5.05
CA LEU A 138 -6.22 -20.20 -4.53
C LEU A 138 -6.86 -19.40 -5.67
N SER A 139 -8.08 -18.92 -5.43
CA SER A 139 -8.69 -17.87 -6.26
C SER A 139 -7.91 -16.56 -6.16
N GLY A 140 -8.10 -15.65 -7.12
CA GLY A 140 -7.44 -14.35 -7.09
C GLY A 140 -7.70 -13.55 -5.80
N GLY A 141 -8.94 -13.60 -5.30
CA GLY A 141 -9.30 -12.95 -4.02
C GLY A 141 -8.60 -13.60 -2.81
N GLU A 142 -8.45 -14.92 -2.81
CA GLU A 142 -7.72 -15.63 -1.77
C GLU A 142 -6.22 -15.32 -1.83
N GLN A 143 -5.64 -15.25 -3.04
CA GLN A 143 -4.25 -14.82 -3.21
C GLN A 143 -4.02 -13.39 -2.70
N GLN A 144 -4.97 -12.49 -2.96
CA GLN A 144 -4.89 -11.12 -2.45
C GLN A 144 -5.00 -11.08 -0.92
N ARG A 145 -5.88 -11.89 -0.31
CA ARG A 145 -5.94 -12.01 1.15
C ARG A 145 -4.65 -12.60 1.73
N ALA A 146 -4.00 -13.54 1.05
CA ALA A 146 -2.71 -14.08 1.46
C ALA A 146 -1.59 -13.02 1.38
N ALA A 147 -1.55 -12.23 0.30
CA ALA A 147 -0.62 -11.11 0.16
C ALA A 147 -0.85 -10.06 1.27
N LEU A 148 -2.11 -9.79 1.61
CA LEU A 148 -2.48 -8.89 2.70
C LEU A 148 -2.05 -9.46 4.07
N ALA A 149 -2.24 -10.75 4.32
CA ALA A 149 -1.75 -11.42 5.53
C ALA A 149 -0.24 -11.28 5.68
N ARG A 150 0.52 -11.53 4.59
CA ARG A 150 1.98 -11.34 4.56
C ARG A 150 2.38 -9.90 4.86
N ALA A 151 1.66 -8.91 4.33
CA ALA A 151 1.94 -7.51 4.60
C ALA A 151 1.66 -7.10 6.06
N LEU A 152 0.70 -7.76 6.73
CA LEU A 152 0.22 -7.41 8.05
C LEU A 152 0.91 -8.18 9.20
N VAL A 153 1.57 -9.30 8.91
CA VAL A 153 2.10 -10.20 9.95
C VAL A 153 3.11 -9.50 10.87
N ASN A 154 3.90 -8.58 10.36
CA ASN A 154 4.87 -7.78 11.11
C ASN A 154 4.27 -6.53 11.80
N ARG A 155 2.95 -6.37 11.83
CA ARG A 155 2.25 -5.21 12.44
C ARG A 155 2.80 -3.87 11.93
N PRO A 156 2.72 -3.61 10.62
CA PRO A 156 3.30 -2.40 10.05
C PRO A 156 2.61 -1.14 10.60
N THR A 157 3.39 -0.06 10.74
CA THR A 157 2.85 1.26 11.10
C THR A 157 2.20 1.95 9.90
N LEU A 158 2.65 1.60 8.69
CA LEU A 158 2.14 2.08 7.41
C LEU A 158 1.90 0.89 6.48
N LEU A 159 0.68 0.77 5.99
CA LEU A 159 0.28 -0.16 4.94
C LEU A 159 0.08 0.62 3.64
N ILE A 160 0.82 0.23 2.62
CA ILE A 160 0.71 0.77 1.25
C ILE A 160 0.03 -0.29 0.40
N ALA A 161 -1.08 0.06 -0.23
CA ALA A 161 -1.85 -0.82 -1.11
C ALA A 161 -1.92 -0.19 -2.51
N ASP A 162 -1.31 -0.85 -3.49
CA ASP A 162 -1.31 -0.43 -4.89
C ASP A 162 -2.34 -1.26 -5.66
N GLU A 163 -3.48 -0.65 -5.99
CA GLU A 163 -4.62 -1.26 -6.71
C GLU A 163 -5.06 -2.62 -6.11
N PRO A 164 -5.26 -2.74 -4.78
CA PRO A 164 -5.45 -4.03 -4.12
C PRO A 164 -6.74 -4.74 -4.50
N THR A 165 -7.64 -4.08 -5.21
CA THR A 165 -8.95 -4.60 -5.66
C THR A 165 -9.10 -4.62 -7.18
N GLY A 166 -8.07 -4.21 -7.93
CA GLY A 166 -8.17 -3.92 -9.37
C GLY A 166 -8.52 -5.12 -10.27
N ASN A 167 -8.27 -6.36 -9.82
CA ASN A 167 -8.51 -7.59 -10.59
C ASN A 167 -9.54 -8.49 -9.90
N LEU A 168 -10.36 -7.95 -8.99
CA LEU A 168 -11.30 -8.71 -8.18
C LEU A 168 -12.73 -8.35 -8.55
N ASP A 169 -13.64 -9.33 -8.35
CA ASP A 169 -15.07 -9.07 -8.39
C ASP A 169 -15.50 -8.17 -7.23
N PRO A 170 -16.68 -7.51 -7.33
CA PRO A 170 -17.13 -6.55 -6.32
C PRO A 170 -17.24 -7.13 -4.89
N GLU A 171 -17.72 -8.37 -4.75
CA GLU A 171 -17.90 -9.00 -3.44
C GLU A 171 -16.55 -9.26 -2.77
N THR A 172 -15.60 -9.81 -3.52
CA THR A 172 -14.22 -10.03 -3.05
C THR A 172 -13.50 -8.71 -2.76
N ALA A 173 -13.73 -7.67 -3.58
CA ALA A 173 -13.19 -6.33 -3.33
C ALA A 173 -13.67 -5.77 -2.00
N ASP A 174 -14.97 -5.92 -1.67
CA ASP A 174 -15.54 -5.51 -0.40
C ASP A 174 -14.91 -6.24 0.80
N GLU A 175 -14.61 -7.54 0.68
CA GLU A 175 -13.91 -8.30 1.71
C GLU A 175 -12.51 -7.72 1.99
N ILE A 176 -11.73 -7.42 0.94
CA ILE A 176 -10.42 -6.78 1.07
C ILE A 176 -10.56 -5.42 1.77
N MET A 177 -11.54 -4.61 1.38
CA MET A 177 -11.77 -3.31 1.99
C MET A 177 -12.13 -3.41 3.47
N ARG A 178 -12.96 -4.39 3.88
CA ARG A 178 -13.27 -4.65 5.30
C ARG A 178 -12.03 -4.98 6.11
N ILE A 179 -11.10 -5.77 5.56
CA ILE A 179 -9.82 -6.07 6.22
C ILE A 179 -8.99 -4.78 6.37
N LEU A 180 -8.84 -3.99 5.30
CA LEU A 180 -8.09 -2.73 5.34
C LEU A 180 -8.65 -1.74 6.38
N VAL A 181 -9.99 -1.60 6.44
CA VAL A 181 -10.67 -0.78 7.46
C VAL A 181 -10.40 -1.30 8.88
N THR A 182 -10.49 -2.61 9.07
CA THR A 182 -10.25 -3.23 10.38
C THR A 182 -8.83 -2.97 10.85
N VAL A 183 -7.85 -3.08 9.96
CA VAL A 183 -6.44 -2.82 10.24
C VAL A 183 -6.20 -1.33 10.54
N ASN A 184 -6.83 -0.45 9.78
CA ASN A 184 -6.75 1.00 10.02
C ASN A 184 -7.34 1.38 11.38
N ARG A 185 -8.52 0.84 11.75
CA ARG A 185 -9.14 1.06 13.07
C ARG A 185 -8.25 0.61 14.23
N ARG A 186 -7.34 -0.33 14.02
CA ARG A 186 -6.33 -0.77 15.00
C ARG A 186 -5.08 0.15 15.05
N GLY A 187 -5.08 1.24 14.29
CA GLY A 187 -4.05 2.29 14.33
C GLY A 187 -3.02 2.23 13.21
N THR A 188 -3.06 1.27 12.30
CA THR A 188 -2.21 1.26 11.11
C THR A 188 -2.62 2.38 10.16
N THR A 189 -1.68 3.20 9.72
CA THR A 189 -1.91 4.18 8.65
C THR A 189 -2.06 3.42 7.33
N VAL A 190 -3.08 3.74 6.54
CA VAL A 190 -3.31 3.09 5.23
C VAL A 190 -3.22 4.13 4.13
N LEU A 191 -2.38 3.87 3.15
CA LEU A 191 -2.29 4.62 1.90
C LEU A 191 -2.66 3.68 0.76
N MET A 192 -3.79 3.93 0.12
CA MET A 192 -4.29 3.11 -0.98
C MET A 192 -4.31 3.90 -2.28
N ALA A 193 -3.55 3.46 -3.27
CA ALA A 193 -3.66 3.93 -4.63
C ALA A 193 -4.73 3.10 -5.35
N THR A 194 -5.69 3.77 -5.99
CA THR A 194 -6.74 3.09 -6.75
C THR A 194 -7.39 4.01 -7.78
N HIS A 195 -8.03 3.39 -8.77
CA HIS A 195 -8.92 4.05 -9.72
C HIS A 195 -10.39 3.62 -9.56
N ALA A 196 -10.69 2.76 -8.58
CA ALA A 196 -12.04 2.25 -8.30
C ALA A 196 -12.90 3.31 -7.61
N LYS A 197 -13.67 4.08 -8.39
CA LYS A 197 -14.50 5.21 -7.92
C LYS A 197 -15.53 4.78 -6.88
N ASP A 198 -16.23 3.68 -7.13
CA ASP A 198 -17.30 3.21 -6.25
C ASP A 198 -16.77 2.90 -4.85
N ILE A 199 -15.59 2.26 -4.75
CA ILE A 199 -14.92 2.00 -3.48
C ILE A 199 -14.57 3.30 -2.77
N VAL A 200 -13.93 4.25 -3.48
CA VAL A 200 -13.52 5.53 -2.90
C VAL A 200 -14.72 6.29 -2.35
N ASN A 201 -15.80 6.37 -3.15
CA ASN A 201 -17.00 7.14 -2.81
C ASN A 201 -17.79 6.51 -1.65
N SER A 202 -17.85 5.16 -1.58
CA SER A 202 -18.55 4.46 -0.49
C SER A 202 -17.85 4.56 0.87
N MET A 203 -16.53 4.82 0.87
CA MET A 203 -15.71 4.76 2.09
C MET A 203 -15.66 6.06 2.89
N GLU A 204 -16.03 7.19 2.33
CA GLU A 204 -15.98 8.53 2.97
C GLU A 204 -14.64 8.82 3.69
N LYS A 205 -13.52 8.47 3.06
CA LYS A 205 -12.18 8.75 3.57
C LYS A 205 -11.57 9.97 2.87
N ARG A 206 -10.40 10.39 3.32
CA ARG A 206 -9.65 11.44 2.62
C ARG A 206 -9.20 10.96 1.25
N VAL A 207 -9.37 11.78 0.24
CA VAL A 207 -9.03 11.51 -1.15
C VAL A 207 -8.12 12.61 -1.67
N VAL A 208 -6.94 12.22 -2.13
CA VAL A 208 -5.98 13.09 -2.81
C VAL A 208 -5.93 12.71 -4.27
N THR A 209 -6.30 13.66 -5.13
CA THR A 209 -6.33 13.45 -6.58
C THR A 209 -5.06 13.96 -7.22
N PHE A 210 -4.39 13.07 -7.97
CA PHE A 210 -3.22 13.39 -8.76
C PHE A 210 -3.60 13.56 -10.24
N GLN A 211 -3.05 14.60 -10.87
CA GLN A 211 -3.14 14.84 -12.30
C GLN A 211 -1.79 15.40 -12.79
N ASN A 212 -1.20 14.78 -13.82
CA ASN A 212 0.08 15.20 -14.41
C ASN A 212 1.18 15.46 -13.35
N GLY A 213 1.30 14.58 -12.37
CA GLY A 213 2.30 14.67 -11.31
C GLY A 213 2.05 15.74 -10.24
N ARG A 214 0.87 16.34 -10.20
CA ARG A 214 0.48 17.37 -9.21
C ARG A 214 -0.72 16.92 -8.43
N ILE A 215 -0.84 17.40 -7.18
CA ILE A 215 -2.08 17.29 -6.41
C ILE A 215 -3.01 18.40 -6.90
N VAL A 216 -4.17 18.00 -7.43
CA VAL A 216 -5.21 18.93 -7.91
C VAL A 216 -6.38 19.02 -6.95
N SER A 217 -6.56 18.04 -6.07
CA SER A 217 -7.58 18.03 -5.03
C SER A 217 -7.12 17.25 -3.82
N ASP A 218 -7.49 17.71 -2.62
CA ASP A 218 -7.26 17.07 -1.33
C ASP A 218 -8.50 17.31 -0.46
N LYS A 219 -9.36 16.30 -0.30
CA LYS A 219 -10.66 16.43 0.35
C LYS A 219 -10.82 15.39 1.45
N TRP A 220 -11.21 15.83 2.63
CA TRP A 220 -11.71 14.98 3.71
C TRP A 220 -13.13 14.53 3.36
N LYS A 221 -13.40 13.21 3.42
CA LYS A 221 -14.65 12.61 2.92
C LYS A 221 -14.89 13.00 1.46
N GLY A 222 -13.84 12.84 0.64
CA GLY A 222 -13.85 13.23 -0.75
C GLY A 222 -14.56 12.19 -1.62
N GLU A 223 -15.20 12.70 -2.68
CA GLU A 223 -15.67 11.90 -3.77
C GLU A 223 -14.64 11.92 -4.91
N TYR A 224 -14.54 10.82 -5.63
CA TYR A 224 -13.69 10.71 -6.81
C TYR A 224 -14.53 11.03 -8.06
N PHE A 225 -14.35 12.24 -8.62
CA PHE A 225 -14.93 12.64 -9.89
C PHE A 225 -13.88 12.57 -11.01
N ASP A 226 -14.25 12.01 -12.18
CA ASP A 226 -13.46 12.21 -13.40
C ASP A 226 -13.77 13.59 -13.98
N GLU A 227 -12.95 14.56 -13.69
CA GLU A 227 -13.05 15.89 -14.32
C GLU A 227 -12.65 15.91 -15.82
N VAL A 228 -12.36 14.75 -16.41
CA VAL A 228 -11.86 14.65 -17.82
C VAL A 228 -13.00 14.79 -18.86
N LYS A 229 -14.27 14.96 -18.48
CA LYS A 229 -15.40 15.04 -19.45
C LYS A 229 -15.93 16.43 -19.76
N ASN A 230 -15.42 17.51 -19.17
CA ASN A 230 -15.96 18.85 -19.40
C ASN A 230 -14.90 19.89 -19.77
N MET A 231 -14.08 19.62 -20.77
CA MET A 231 -13.32 20.62 -21.51
C MET A 231 -13.31 20.21 -22.99
N GLU A 232 -14.46 20.31 -23.63
CA GLU A 232 -14.63 20.60 -25.07
C GLU A 232 -15.24 21.98 -25.26
#